data_bff3ece7246e2c063bf6d7043bd3e42b
#
_entry.id   bff3ece7246e2c063bf6d7043bd3e42b
#
_cell.length_a   1.000
_cell.length_b   1.000
_cell.length_c   1.000
_cell.angle_alpha   90.00
_cell.angle_beta   90.00
_cell.angle_gamma   90.00
#
_symmetry.space_group_name_H-M   'P 1'
#
loop_
_entity.id
_entity.type
_entity.pdbx_description
1 polymer ?
#
loop_
_entity_poly.entity_id
_entity_poly.type
_entity_poly.pdbx_seq_one_letter_code
_entity_poly.pdbx_strand_id
1 'polypeptide(L)'
;MEERVIIYDIKRIVFVGKNEYPETKIVFHSKKLFYHELIYHFSGIATVAFNKETLTTAPNTIRYLPKGDCERYTVERKERGECIDVVFSSNIPLFEKAFVLDVKNEKVATLFKKIFSVWVQKDEGYRLECISLLYKILAEMQKTSYLPDSQYFKIKPAIDYIHKHFLNQEPITANTLTSICGISYSYIKKLFTLKYKVSPKRYISQLKMNYACDLLQHRERTISQIAEICGYSDIYTFSHQFKKEFGISPTQFIKKYKSSK
;
A
#
# COMPACT_ATOMS: atom_id res chain seq x y z
N MET A 1 15.47 5.62 2.51
CA MET A 1 14.11 6.20 2.71
C MET A 1 13.26 5.67 1.60
N GLU A 2 12.23 4.90 1.91
CA GLU A 2 11.23 4.56 0.88
C GLU A 2 10.58 5.85 0.41
N GLU A 3 10.71 6.17 -0.86
CA GLU A 3 10.03 7.32 -1.45
C GLU A 3 8.51 7.12 -1.33
N ARG A 4 7.84 8.06 -0.68
CA ARG A 4 6.38 8.00 -0.53
C ARG A 4 5.73 8.34 -1.85
N VAL A 5 4.80 7.50 -2.29
CA VAL A 5 3.96 7.81 -3.45
C VAL A 5 3.03 8.97 -3.12
N ILE A 6 3.11 10.04 -3.90
CA ILE A 6 2.23 11.20 -3.81
C ILE A 6 1.51 11.35 -5.15
N ILE A 7 0.18 11.24 -5.12
CA ILE A 7 -0.67 11.50 -6.28
C ILE A 7 -0.95 13.00 -6.30
N TYR A 8 -0.52 13.66 -7.38
CA TYR A 8 -0.70 15.10 -7.53
C TYR A 8 -2.09 15.48 -8.04
N ASP A 9 -2.60 14.72 -9.00
CA ASP A 9 -3.86 15.06 -9.66
C ASP A 9 -4.41 13.87 -10.45
N ILE A 10 -5.73 13.82 -10.58
CA ILE A 10 -6.45 12.95 -11.50
C ILE A 10 -6.79 13.76 -12.75
N LYS A 11 -6.32 13.31 -13.90
CA LYS A 11 -6.47 14.01 -15.18
C LYS A 11 -7.78 13.67 -15.87
N ARG A 12 -8.19 12.41 -15.75
CA ARG A 12 -9.39 11.89 -16.42
C ARG A 12 -9.90 10.65 -15.70
N ILE A 13 -11.22 10.52 -15.61
CA ILE A 13 -11.89 9.26 -15.30
C ILE A 13 -12.96 9.04 -16.34
N VAL A 14 -12.92 7.90 -17.04
CA VAL A 14 -13.83 7.57 -18.13
C VAL A 14 -14.41 6.18 -17.90
N PHE A 15 -15.72 6.06 -18.08
CA PHE A 15 -16.38 4.77 -18.26
C PHE A 15 -16.41 4.45 -19.75
N VAL A 16 -15.94 3.28 -20.12
CA VAL A 16 -15.96 2.76 -21.47
C VAL A 16 -16.99 1.66 -21.53
N GLY A 17 -18.06 1.88 -22.28
CA GLY A 17 -19.13 0.92 -22.49
C GLY A 17 -18.82 -0.09 -23.60
N LYS A 18 -19.62 -1.16 -23.66
CA LYS A 18 -19.44 -2.26 -24.64
C LYS A 18 -19.41 -1.81 -26.09
N ASN A 19 -20.17 -0.78 -26.44
CA ASN A 19 -20.38 -0.33 -27.82
C ASN A 19 -19.63 0.96 -28.16
N GLU A 20 -18.84 1.51 -27.25
CA GLU A 20 -18.22 2.83 -27.41
C GLU A 20 -17.08 2.84 -28.45
N TYR A 21 -16.47 1.68 -28.69
CA TYR A 21 -15.43 1.51 -29.70
C TYR A 21 -15.78 0.28 -30.55
N PRO A 22 -16.27 0.44 -31.78
CA PRO A 22 -16.65 -0.65 -32.67
C PRO A 22 -15.45 -1.48 -33.15
N GLU A 23 -14.24 -0.87 -33.20
CA GLU A 23 -13.06 -1.55 -33.69
C GLU A 23 -12.61 -2.67 -32.73
N THR A 24 -12.26 -3.82 -33.31
CA THR A 24 -11.67 -4.93 -32.55
C THR A 24 -10.22 -4.66 -32.14
N LYS A 25 -9.53 -3.80 -32.89
CA LYS A 25 -8.15 -3.44 -32.64
C LYS A 25 -7.95 -1.94 -32.66
N ILE A 26 -7.41 -1.39 -31.58
CA ILE A 26 -7.05 0.01 -31.42
C ILE A 26 -5.54 0.12 -31.34
N VAL A 27 -4.96 1.00 -32.15
CA VAL A 27 -3.53 1.31 -32.14
C VAL A 27 -3.37 2.75 -31.64
N PHE A 28 -2.63 2.90 -30.56
CA PHE A 28 -2.31 4.22 -30.02
C PHE A 28 -0.96 4.66 -30.59
N HIS A 29 -0.96 5.82 -31.28
CA HIS A 29 0.21 6.35 -31.96
C HIS A 29 1.08 7.27 -31.08
N SER A 30 0.82 7.32 -29.77
CA SER A 30 1.64 8.11 -28.87
C SER A 30 2.98 7.42 -28.61
N LYS A 31 4.08 8.17 -28.74
CA LYS A 31 5.41 7.70 -28.37
C LYS A 31 5.71 7.86 -26.87
N LYS A 32 4.77 8.41 -26.09
CA LYS A 32 4.93 8.65 -24.65
C LYS A 32 3.60 8.67 -23.94
N LEU A 33 3.48 7.97 -22.83
CA LEU A 33 2.40 8.15 -21.86
C LEU A 33 2.80 9.25 -20.88
N PHE A 34 2.07 10.34 -20.85
CA PHE A 34 2.34 11.47 -19.94
C PHE A 34 1.87 11.23 -18.52
N TYR A 35 0.94 10.30 -18.34
CA TYR A 35 0.27 9.98 -17.08
C TYR A 35 0.24 8.49 -16.87
N HIS A 36 0.01 8.09 -15.62
CA HIS A 36 -0.29 6.70 -15.28
C HIS A 36 -1.73 6.38 -15.61
N GLU A 37 -2.01 5.16 -16.05
CA GLU A 37 -3.36 4.65 -16.29
C GLU A 37 -3.64 3.45 -15.39
N LEU A 38 -4.79 3.47 -14.72
CA LEU A 38 -5.30 2.38 -13.91
C LEU A 38 -6.71 2.05 -14.36
N ILE A 39 -6.90 0.87 -14.94
CA ILE A 39 -8.14 0.48 -15.59
C ILE A 39 -8.71 -0.76 -14.94
N TYR A 40 -9.94 -0.67 -14.44
CA TYR A 40 -10.69 -1.83 -13.95
C TYR A 40 -11.64 -2.36 -15.02
N HIS A 41 -11.55 -3.65 -15.33
CA HIS A 41 -12.38 -4.35 -16.30
C HIS A 41 -13.54 -5.07 -15.60
N PHE A 42 -14.78 -4.60 -15.84
CA PHE A 42 -15.99 -5.25 -15.32
C PHE A 42 -16.39 -6.45 -16.16
N SER A 43 -16.15 -6.38 -17.47
CA SER A 43 -16.45 -7.44 -18.41
C SER A 43 -15.55 -7.36 -19.65
N GLY A 44 -15.63 -8.37 -20.53
CA GLY A 44 -14.85 -8.43 -21.76
C GLY A 44 -13.45 -9.00 -21.58
N ILE A 45 -12.83 -9.36 -22.73
CA ILE A 45 -11.47 -9.90 -22.81
C ILE A 45 -10.70 -9.15 -23.88
N ALA A 46 -9.51 -8.67 -23.55
CA ALA A 46 -8.62 -8.00 -24.49
C ALA A 46 -7.17 -8.39 -24.28
N THR A 47 -6.42 -8.42 -25.38
CA THR A 47 -4.96 -8.49 -25.37
C THR A 47 -4.39 -7.10 -25.55
N VAL A 48 -3.52 -6.68 -24.65
CA VAL A 48 -2.87 -5.37 -24.64
C VAL A 48 -1.39 -5.56 -24.86
N ALA A 49 -0.86 -5.07 -25.97
CA ALA A 49 0.59 -4.99 -26.17
C ALA A 49 1.06 -3.59 -25.77
N PHE A 50 1.93 -3.52 -24.78
CA PHE A 50 2.54 -2.30 -24.27
C PHE A 50 4.05 -2.50 -24.21
N ASN A 51 4.78 -1.75 -25.03
CA ASN A 51 6.22 -1.94 -25.24
C ASN A 51 6.56 -3.39 -25.62
N LYS A 52 7.34 -4.08 -24.78
CA LYS A 52 7.74 -5.50 -24.96
C LYS A 52 6.77 -6.46 -24.23
N GLU A 53 5.86 -5.94 -23.43
CA GLU A 53 4.93 -6.74 -22.64
C GLU A 53 3.65 -7.04 -23.43
N THR A 54 3.11 -8.21 -23.26
CA THR A 54 1.78 -8.60 -23.75
C THR A 54 0.94 -9.02 -22.56
N LEU A 55 -0.14 -8.30 -22.31
CA LEU A 55 -1.02 -8.45 -21.15
C LEU A 55 -2.40 -8.90 -21.62
N THR A 56 -3.04 -9.78 -20.87
CA THR A 56 -4.43 -10.16 -21.12
C THR A 56 -5.31 -9.65 -20.00
N THR A 57 -6.35 -8.88 -20.35
CA THR A 57 -7.37 -8.41 -19.42
C THR A 57 -8.61 -9.29 -19.51
N ALA A 58 -9.27 -9.50 -18.37
CA ALA A 58 -10.48 -10.30 -18.23
C ALA A 58 -11.41 -9.62 -17.20
N PRO A 59 -12.66 -10.10 -17.02
CA PRO A 59 -13.52 -9.58 -15.96
C PRO A 59 -12.84 -9.64 -14.58
N ASN A 60 -13.05 -8.61 -13.77
CA ASN A 60 -12.45 -8.43 -12.43
C ASN A 60 -10.92 -8.32 -12.45
N THR A 61 -10.33 -7.78 -13.49
CA THR A 61 -8.91 -7.46 -13.53
C THR A 61 -8.66 -5.96 -13.49
N ILE A 62 -7.52 -5.58 -12.90
CA ILE A 62 -6.96 -4.22 -12.98
C ILE A 62 -5.76 -4.26 -13.91
N ARG A 63 -5.75 -3.38 -14.89
CA ARG A 63 -4.57 -3.09 -15.71
C ARG A 63 -3.93 -1.80 -15.26
N TYR A 64 -2.62 -1.81 -15.08
CA TYR A 64 -1.81 -0.62 -14.83
C TYR A 64 -0.81 -0.39 -15.96
N LEU A 65 -0.72 0.86 -16.43
CA LEU A 65 0.30 1.32 -17.35
C LEU A 65 1.07 2.49 -16.73
N PRO A 66 2.41 2.39 -16.61
CA PRO A 66 3.22 3.49 -16.09
C PRO A 66 3.35 4.62 -17.12
N LYS A 67 3.48 5.87 -16.62
CA LYS A 67 3.94 6.98 -17.47
C LYS A 67 5.35 6.68 -17.98
N GLY A 68 5.68 7.14 -19.16
CA GLY A 68 7.01 6.97 -19.73
C GLY A 68 6.98 6.76 -21.23
N ASP A 69 8.12 6.36 -21.81
CA ASP A 69 8.24 6.09 -23.23
C ASP A 69 7.37 4.90 -23.64
N CYS A 70 6.70 5.05 -24.77
CA CYS A 70 5.77 4.08 -25.28
C CYS A 70 6.12 3.76 -26.73
N GLU A 71 6.87 2.69 -26.97
CA GLU A 71 7.23 2.25 -28.31
C GLU A 71 6.03 1.62 -29.03
N ARG A 72 5.19 0.93 -28.29
CA ARG A 72 4.02 0.21 -28.80
C ARG A 72 2.90 0.18 -27.78
N TYR A 73 1.73 0.63 -28.17
CA TYR A 73 0.50 0.46 -27.37
C TYR A 73 -0.65 0.09 -28.30
N THR A 74 -1.10 -1.15 -28.21
CA THR A 74 -2.24 -1.66 -28.97
C THR A 74 -3.16 -2.43 -28.03
N VAL A 75 -4.47 -2.30 -28.27
CA VAL A 75 -5.51 -3.06 -27.60
C VAL A 75 -6.28 -3.85 -28.63
N GLU A 76 -6.27 -5.16 -28.51
CA GLU A 76 -7.05 -6.06 -29.37
C GLU A 76 -8.13 -6.76 -28.53
N ARG A 77 -9.38 -6.47 -28.83
CA ARG A 77 -10.52 -6.99 -28.09
C ARG A 77 -10.94 -8.34 -28.68
N LYS A 78 -10.92 -9.36 -27.81
CA LYS A 78 -11.52 -10.69 -28.11
C LYS A 78 -13.00 -10.69 -27.79
N GLU A 79 -13.35 -10.04 -26.67
CA GLU A 79 -14.73 -9.86 -26.23
C GLU A 79 -14.92 -8.40 -25.80
N ARG A 80 -16.01 -7.78 -26.25
CA ARG A 80 -16.36 -6.41 -25.86
C ARG A 80 -16.79 -6.40 -24.39
N GLY A 81 -16.35 -5.38 -23.68
CA GLY A 81 -16.61 -5.26 -22.26
C GLY A 81 -16.68 -3.84 -21.77
N GLU A 82 -16.90 -3.72 -20.48
CA GLU A 82 -17.01 -2.45 -19.78
C GLU A 82 -15.82 -2.25 -18.86
N CYS A 83 -15.29 -1.03 -18.82
CA CYS A 83 -14.21 -0.69 -17.93
C CYS A 83 -14.31 0.76 -17.44
N ILE A 84 -13.62 1.06 -16.33
CA ILE A 84 -13.38 2.42 -15.87
C ILE A 84 -11.87 2.67 -15.93
N ASP A 85 -11.49 3.72 -16.63
CA ASP A 85 -10.12 4.19 -16.81
C ASP A 85 -9.88 5.42 -15.92
N VAL A 86 -8.87 5.35 -15.05
CA VAL A 86 -8.41 6.44 -14.19
C VAL A 86 -7.02 6.86 -14.61
N VAL A 87 -6.89 8.06 -15.13
CA VAL A 87 -5.63 8.67 -15.58
C VAL A 87 -5.16 9.70 -14.55
N PHE A 88 -3.93 9.55 -14.04
CA PHE A 88 -3.42 10.37 -12.94
C PHE A 88 -1.92 10.63 -13.01
N SER A 89 -1.44 11.61 -12.24
CA SER A 89 -0.03 11.95 -12.08
C SER A 89 0.45 11.70 -10.65
N SER A 90 1.71 11.25 -10.51
CA SER A 90 2.37 11.04 -9.21
C SER A 90 3.84 11.45 -9.28
N ASN A 91 4.49 11.64 -8.11
CA ASN A 91 5.91 11.96 -7.99
C ASN A 91 6.81 10.86 -8.56
N ILE A 92 6.48 9.60 -8.27
CA ILE A 92 7.20 8.41 -8.72
C ILE A 92 6.21 7.44 -9.38
N PRO A 93 6.67 6.51 -10.25
CA PRO A 93 5.83 5.43 -10.72
C PRO A 93 5.34 4.59 -9.54
N LEU A 94 4.06 4.23 -9.53
CA LEU A 94 3.50 3.30 -8.53
C LEU A 94 4.14 1.92 -8.65
N PHE A 95 4.41 1.52 -9.89
CA PHE A 95 5.06 0.27 -10.26
C PHE A 95 5.94 0.54 -11.47
N GLU A 96 7.08 -0.17 -11.54
CA GLU A 96 8.07 0.01 -12.61
C GLU A 96 7.58 -0.48 -13.98
N LYS A 97 6.72 -1.49 -14.00
CA LYS A 97 6.25 -2.16 -15.22
C LYS A 97 4.73 -2.14 -15.34
N ALA A 98 4.29 -2.27 -16.57
CA ALA A 98 2.88 -2.56 -16.86
C ALA A 98 2.51 -3.97 -16.36
N PHE A 99 1.30 -4.12 -15.84
CA PHE A 99 0.79 -5.42 -15.41
C PHE A 99 -0.73 -5.51 -15.48
N VAL A 100 -1.23 -6.73 -15.37
CA VAL A 100 -2.64 -7.03 -15.08
C VAL A 100 -2.70 -7.83 -13.77
N LEU A 101 -3.59 -7.40 -12.88
CA LEU A 101 -3.83 -8.02 -11.58
C LEU A 101 -5.26 -8.56 -11.54
N ASP A 102 -5.43 -9.84 -11.23
CA ASP A 102 -6.74 -10.43 -10.94
C ASP A 102 -7.20 -10.00 -9.54
N VAL A 103 -8.37 -9.38 -9.44
CA VAL A 103 -8.91 -8.82 -8.21
C VAL A 103 -10.24 -9.48 -7.89
N LYS A 104 -10.20 -10.50 -7.06
CA LYS A 104 -11.40 -11.24 -6.60
C LYS A 104 -12.24 -10.50 -5.55
N ASN A 105 -11.91 -9.25 -5.26
CA ASN A 105 -12.54 -8.46 -4.20
C ASN A 105 -13.54 -7.45 -4.76
N GLU A 106 -14.82 -7.66 -4.50
CA GLU A 106 -15.92 -6.77 -4.92
C GLU A 106 -15.76 -5.33 -4.42
N LYS A 107 -15.02 -5.10 -3.33
CA LYS A 107 -14.75 -3.75 -2.82
C LYS A 107 -14.02 -2.88 -3.85
N VAL A 108 -13.13 -3.47 -4.64
CA VAL A 108 -12.37 -2.74 -5.65
C VAL A 108 -13.29 -2.29 -6.78
N ALA A 109 -14.18 -3.17 -7.26
CA ALA A 109 -15.20 -2.82 -8.25
C ALA A 109 -16.08 -1.66 -7.76
N THR A 110 -16.52 -1.74 -6.49
CA THR A 110 -17.32 -0.71 -5.84
C THR A 110 -16.58 0.63 -5.76
N LEU A 111 -15.28 0.61 -5.43
CA LEU A 111 -14.46 1.82 -5.37
C LEU A 111 -14.29 2.46 -6.75
N PHE A 112 -14.10 1.67 -7.83
CA PHE A 112 -14.04 2.22 -9.19
C PHE A 112 -15.37 2.82 -9.63
N LYS A 113 -16.51 2.21 -9.31
CA LYS A 113 -17.83 2.80 -9.57
C LYS A 113 -18.01 4.11 -8.80
N LYS A 114 -17.59 4.13 -7.52
CA LYS A 114 -17.71 5.32 -6.68
C LYS A 114 -16.83 6.47 -7.19
N ILE A 115 -15.57 6.23 -7.53
CA ILE A 115 -14.67 7.29 -8.03
C ILE A 115 -15.20 7.88 -9.35
N PHE A 116 -15.80 7.06 -10.23
CA PHE A 116 -16.43 7.53 -11.44
C PHE A 116 -17.67 8.38 -11.16
N SER A 117 -18.54 7.95 -10.24
CA SER A 117 -19.72 8.73 -9.82
C SER A 117 -19.33 10.11 -9.28
N VAL A 118 -18.36 10.16 -8.35
CA VAL A 118 -17.85 11.44 -7.80
C VAL A 118 -17.26 12.33 -8.89
N TRP A 119 -16.52 11.74 -9.84
CA TRP A 119 -15.92 12.48 -10.95
C TRP A 119 -16.97 13.09 -11.88
N VAL A 120 -18.09 12.41 -12.13
CA VAL A 120 -19.17 12.89 -13.00
C VAL A 120 -20.02 13.96 -12.31
N GLN A 121 -20.33 13.76 -11.01
CA GLN A 121 -21.14 14.69 -10.22
C GLN A 121 -20.44 16.04 -10.02
N LYS A 122 -19.11 16.04 -9.83
CA LYS A 122 -18.30 17.26 -9.64
C LYS A 122 -18.75 18.16 -8.50
N ASP A 123 -19.29 17.57 -7.42
CA ASP A 123 -19.65 18.31 -6.22
C ASP A 123 -18.40 18.97 -5.59
N GLU A 124 -18.62 19.91 -4.68
CA GLU A 124 -17.53 20.62 -4.03
C GLU A 124 -16.54 19.62 -3.37
N GLY A 125 -15.24 19.81 -3.63
CA GLY A 125 -14.19 18.91 -3.14
C GLY A 125 -14.01 17.60 -3.92
N TYR A 126 -14.74 17.35 -5.01
CA TYR A 126 -14.70 16.09 -5.76
C TYR A 126 -13.30 15.63 -6.15
N ARG A 127 -12.36 16.55 -6.46
CA ARG A 127 -10.99 16.18 -6.82
C ARG A 127 -10.25 15.52 -5.66
N LEU A 128 -10.38 16.05 -4.45
CA LEU A 128 -9.77 15.48 -3.24
C LEU A 128 -10.42 14.15 -2.88
N GLU A 129 -11.74 14.04 -3.02
CA GLU A 129 -12.45 12.77 -2.81
C GLU A 129 -11.99 11.71 -3.80
N CYS A 130 -11.86 12.05 -5.10
CA CYS A 130 -11.33 11.13 -6.10
C CYS A 130 -9.89 10.69 -5.79
N ILE A 131 -9.00 11.58 -5.36
CA ILE A 131 -7.64 11.22 -4.92
C ILE A 131 -7.68 10.27 -3.72
N SER A 132 -8.53 10.56 -2.72
CA SER A 132 -8.73 9.67 -1.55
C SER A 132 -9.21 8.28 -1.97
N LEU A 133 -10.16 8.20 -2.90
CA LEU A 133 -10.66 6.93 -3.44
C LEU A 133 -9.59 6.18 -4.23
N LEU A 134 -8.76 6.89 -5.00
CA LEU A 134 -7.63 6.27 -5.72
C LEU A 134 -6.62 5.67 -4.74
N TYR A 135 -6.26 6.36 -3.65
CA TYR A 135 -5.42 5.77 -2.60
C TYR A 135 -6.06 4.54 -1.95
N LYS A 136 -7.37 4.53 -1.74
CA LYS A 136 -8.10 3.35 -1.23
C LYS A 136 -8.04 2.17 -2.21
N ILE A 137 -8.20 2.42 -3.51
CA ILE A 137 -8.04 1.40 -4.56
C ILE A 137 -6.63 0.81 -4.51
N LEU A 138 -5.60 1.65 -4.47
CA LEU A 138 -4.20 1.22 -4.40
C LEU A 138 -3.92 0.41 -3.13
N ALA A 139 -4.49 0.81 -2.00
CA ALA A 139 -4.37 0.06 -0.74
C ALA A 139 -5.02 -1.33 -0.82
N GLU A 140 -6.20 -1.46 -1.45
CA GLU A 140 -6.83 -2.77 -1.67
C GLU A 140 -6.02 -3.63 -2.65
N MET A 141 -5.45 -3.06 -3.71
CA MET A 141 -4.55 -3.77 -4.62
C MET A 141 -3.32 -4.32 -3.91
N GLN A 142 -2.70 -3.52 -3.02
CA GLN A 142 -1.57 -3.98 -2.24
C GLN A 142 -1.91 -5.16 -1.32
N LYS A 143 -3.09 -5.17 -0.71
CA LYS A 143 -3.53 -6.31 0.11
C LYS A 143 -3.57 -7.62 -0.67
N THR A 144 -3.96 -7.57 -1.94
CA THR A 144 -4.02 -8.73 -2.84
C THR A 144 -2.62 -9.25 -3.19
N SER A 145 -1.60 -8.39 -3.18
CA SER A 145 -0.22 -8.73 -3.54
C SER A 145 0.61 -9.32 -2.40
N TYR A 146 0.19 -9.20 -1.13
CA TYR A 146 1.10 -9.42 0.00
C TYR A 146 1.06 -10.80 0.64
N LEU A 147 -0.10 -11.40 0.77
CA LEU A 147 -0.29 -12.78 1.27
C LEU A 147 -1.69 -13.23 0.87
N PRO A 148 -1.88 -14.49 0.45
CA PRO A 148 -3.22 -15.05 0.34
C PRO A 148 -3.96 -14.80 1.66
N ASP A 149 -5.18 -14.32 1.61
CA ASP A 149 -6.01 -14.02 2.80
C ASP A 149 -5.97 -15.18 3.81
N SER A 150 -5.97 -16.43 3.31
CA SER A 150 -5.87 -17.63 4.13
C SER A 150 -4.58 -17.71 4.99
N GLN A 151 -3.46 -17.17 4.53
CA GLN A 151 -2.20 -17.17 5.29
C GLN A 151 -2.12 -15.97 6.26
N TYR A 152 -2.70 -14.84 5.88
CA TYR A 152 -2.80 -13.68 6.76
C TYR A 152 -3.65 -13.97 7.99
N PHE A 153 -4.81 -14.63 7.81
CA PHE A 153 -5.69 -15.00 8.93
C PHE A 153 -4.99 -15.85 9.97
N LYS A 154 -3.98 -16.65 9.58
CA LYS A 154 -3.21 -17.48 10.53
C LYS A 154 -2.36 -16.64 11.50
N ILE A 155 -1.88 -15.47 11.09
CA ILE A 155 -1.04 -14.61 11.94
C ILE A 155 -1.78 -13.36 12.45
N LYS A 156 -3.00 -13.11 11.97
CA LYS A 156 -3.80 -11.96 12.42
C LYS A 156 -3.98 -11.93 13.94
N PRO A 157 -4.31 -13.06 14.63
CA PRO A 157 -4.41 -13.06 16.09
C PRO A 157 -3.13 -12.63 16.79
N ALA A 158 -1.95 -13.04 16.28
CA ALA A 158 -0.67 -12.59 16.82
C ALA A 158 -0.44 -11.09 16.62
N ILE A 159 -0.82 -10.57 15.46
CA ILE A 159 -0.71 -9.13 15.14
C ILE A 159 -1.59 -8.32 16.09
N ASP A 160 -2.87 -8.70 16.22
CA ASP A 160 -3.84 -8.03 17.08
C ASP A 160 -3.36 -8.06 18.55
N TYR A 161 -2.82 -9.20 19.01
CA TYR A 161 -2.23 -9.33 20.32
C TYR A 161 -1.01 -8.42 20.53
N ILE A 162 -0.08 -8.38 19.55
CA ILE A 162 1.09 -7.50 19.58
C ILE A 162 0.64 -6.04 19.70
N HIS A 163 -0.29 -5.58 18.88
CA HIS A 163 -0.77 -4.20 18.90
C HIS A 163 -1.42 -3.82 20.24
N LYS A 164 -2.11 -4.76 20.87
CA LYS A 164 -2.74 -4.54 22.17
C LYS A 164 -1.74 -4.52 23.33
N HIS A 165 -0.64 -5.28 23.23
CA HIS A 165 0.25 -5.59 24.37
C HIS A 165 1.71 -5.15 24.18
N PHE A 166 2.09 -4.47 23.08
CA PHE A 166 3.50 -4.15 22.81
C PHE A 166 4.14 -3.21 23.84
N LEU A 167 3.34 -2.47 24.62
CA LEU A 167 3.79 -1.59 25.71
C LEU A 167 3.80 -2.27 27.09
N ASN A 168 3.26 -3.48 27.19
CA ASN A 168 3.28 -4.19 28.47
C ASN A 168 4.72 -4.46 28.93
N GLN A 169 4.93 -4.47 30.25
CA GLN A 169 6.23 -4.82 30.84
C GLN A 169 6.59 -6.28 30.57
N GLU A 170 5.59 -7.18 30.53
CA GLU A 170 5.81 -8.57 30.20
C GLU A 170 6.16 -8.74 28.70
N PRO A 171 7.26 -9.45 28.40
CA PRO A 171 7.68 -9.64 27.02
C PRO A 171 6.72 -10.55 26.27
N ILE A 172 6.37 -10.15 25.04
CA ILE A 172 5.64 -11.02 24.12
C ILE A 172 6.57 -12.11 23.63
N THR A 173 6.34 -13.34 24.09
CA THR A 173 7.21 -14.48 23.83
C THR A 173 6.80 -15.25 22.57
N ALA A 174 7.72 -16.10 22.07
CA ALA A 174 7.41 -17.05 20.99
C ALA A 174 6.28 -18.00 21.38
N ASN A 175 6.26 -18.47 22.64
CA ASN A 175 5.24 -19.37 23.16
C ASN A 175 3.86 -18.70 23.17
N THR A 176 3.79 -17.45 23.61
CA THR A 176 2.55 -16.66 23.58
C THR A 176 1.99 -16.58 22.17
N LEU A 177 2.81 -16.23 21.18
CA LEU A 177 2.36 -16.12 19.79
C LEU A 177 1.96 -17.48 19.19
N THR A 178 2.69 -18.55 19.53
CA THR A 178 2.36 -19.92 19.12
C THR A 178 1.02 -20.38 19.69
N SER A 179 0.78 -20.14 20.97
CA SER A 179 -0.49 -20.50 21.62
C SER A 179 -1.68 -19.76 20.99
N ILE A 180 -1.52 -18.46 20.68
CA ILE A 180 -2.58 -17.62 20.11
C ILE A 180 -2.91 -18.03 18.67
N CYS A 181 -1.88 -18.37 17.86
CA CYS A 181 -2.06 -18.69 16.44
C CYS A 181 -2.32 -20.17 16.17
N GLY A 182 -2.04 -21.08 17.11
CA GLY A 182 -2.16 -22.52 16.91
C GLY A 182 -1.17 -23.09 15.88
N ILE A 183 -0.08 -22.38 15.56
CA ILE A 183 0.94 -22.78 14.58
C ILE A 183 2.35 -22.54 15.13
N SER A 184 3.36 -23.25 14.58
CA SER A 184 4.74 -23.14 15.05
C SER A 184 5.30 -21.73 14.92
N TYR A 185 6.18 -21.33 15.85
CA TYR A 185 6.83 -20.01 15.80
C TYR A 185 7.65 -19.78 14.52
N SER A 186 8.29 -20.83 14.00
CA SER A 186 9.03 -20.76 12.75
C SER A 186 8.12 -20.36 11.57
N TYR A 187 6.91 -20.91 11.55
CA TYR A 187 5.93 -20.57 10.52
C TYR A 187 5.36 -19.17 10.72
N ILE A 188 5.07 -18.75 11.96
CA ILE A 188 4.71 -17.37 12.29
C ILE A 188 5.79 -16.41 11.78
N LYS A 189 7.07 -16.67 12.10
CA LYS A 189 8.21 -15.86 11.67
C LYS A 189 8.28 -15.75 10.15
N LYS A 190 8.09 -16.88 9.43
CA LYS A 190 8.05 -16.88 7.95
C LYS A 190 6.95 -15.97 7.42
N LEU A 191 5.72 -16.08 7.93
CA LEU A 191 4.57 -15.27 7.50
C LEU A 191 4.75 -13.79 7.85
N PHE A 192 5.30 -13.47 9.03
CA PHE A 192 5.66 -12.10 9.42
C PHE A 192 6.70 -11.49 8.46
N THR A 193 7.75 -12.25 8.14
CA THR A 193 8.79 -11.78 7.21
C THR A 193 8.23 -11.56 5.80
N LEU A 194 7.33 -12.42 5.34
CA LEU A 194 6.64 -12.23 4.06
C LEU A 194 5.80 -10.95 4.06
N LYS A 195 5.06 -10.70 5.14
CA LYS A 195 4.13 -9.55 5.23
C LYS A 195 4.83 -8.23 5.59
N TYR A 196 5.63 -8.23 6.64
CA TYR A 196 6.22 -7.01 7.22
C TYR A 196 7.69 -6.83 6.91
N LYS A 197 8.30 -7.76 6.15
CA LYS A 197 9.74 -7.80 5.82
C LYS A 197 10.67 -7.86 7.05
N VAL A 198 10.12 -8.10 8.23
CA VAL A 198 10.84 -8.22 9.51
C VAL A 198 10.29 -9.38 10.34
N SER A 199 11.04 -9.84 11.33
CA SER A 199 10.58 -10.85 12.29
C SER A 199 9.60 -10.24 13.32
N PRO A 200 8.76 -11.06 14.01
CA PRO A 200 7.88 -10.58 15.07
C PRO A 200 8.60 -9.76 16.14
N LYS A 201 9.77 -10.23 16.60
CA LYS A 201 10.60 -9.52 17.59
C LYS A 201 11.04 -8.15 17.09
N ARG A 202 11.46 -8.05 15.84
CA ARG A 202 11.88 -6.79 15.22
C ARG A 202 10.68 -5.85 15.05
N TYR A 203 9.54 -6.38 14.66
CA TYR A 203 8.29 -5.62 14.52
C TYR A 203 7.85 -5.00 15.85
N ILE A 204 7.85 -5.78 16.95
CA ILE A 204 7.54 -5.26 18.29
C ILE A 204 8.52 -4.16 18.71
N SER A 205 9.81 -4.36 18.45
CA SER A 205 10.84 -3.35 18.74
C SER A 205 10.59 -2.05 17.96
N GLN A 206 10.22 -2.12 16.69
CA GLN A 206 9.88 -0.95 15.87
C GLN A 206 8.64 -0.21 16.40
N LEU A 207 7.59 -0.93 16.80
CA LEU A 207 6.42 -0.32 17.42
C LEU A 207 6.78 0.47 18.67
N LYS A 208 7.59 -0.14 19.58
CA LYS A 208 8.06 0.52 20.80
C LYS A 208 8.88 1.78 20.50
N MET A 209 9.78 1.72 19.51
CA MET A 209 10.63 2.84 19.13
C MET A 209 9.85 3.97 18.46
N ASN A 210 8.87 3.66 17.61
CA ASN A 210 7.99 4.66 17.01
C ASN A 210 7.17 5.39 18.09
N TYR A 211 6.61 4.64 19.04
CA TYR A 211 5.88 5.24 20.17
C TYR A 211 6.79 6.10 21.05
N ALA A 212 8.04 5.66 21.28
CA ALA A 212 9.03 6.48 21.99
C ALA A 212 9.31 7.82 21.27
N CYS A 213 9.38 7.82 19.93
CA CYS A 213 9.51 9.07 19.16
C CYS A 213 8.37 10.03 19.43
N ASP A 214 7.13 9.55 19.43
CA ASP A 214 5.95 10.37 19.69
C ASP A 214 6.03 10.99 21.10
N LEU A 215 6.37 10.19 22.12
CA LEU A 215 6.54 10.68 23.49
C LEU A 215 7.69 11.69 23.64
N LEU A 216 8.82 11.50 22.95
CA LEU A 216 9.96 12.43 22.95
C LEU A 216 9.61 13.76 22.30
N GLN A 217 8.73 13.78 21.30
CA GLN A 217 8.26 15.02 20.66
C GLN A 217 7.35 15.84 21.57
N HIS A 218 6.52 15.21 22.38
CA HIS A 218 5.61 15.90 23.32
C HIS A 218 6.32 16.49 24.54
N ARG A 219 7.52 16.00 24.90
CA ARG A 219 8.41 16.55 25.97
C ARG A 219 7.80 16.60 27.37
N GLU A 220 6.75 15.92 27.64
CA GLU A 220 6.10 15.89 28.95
C GLU A 220 6.78 14.90 29.94
N ARG A 221 7.74 14.13 29.44
CA ARG A 221 8.37 13.02 30.18
C ARG A 221 9.88 13.00 30.00
N THR A 222 10.57 12.51 31.02
CA THR A 222 12.02 12.26 30.95
C THR A 222 12.32 11.03 30.08
N ILE A 223 13.54 10.94 29.56
CA ILE A 223 13.97 9.79 28.75
C ILE A 223 13.85 8.47 29.55
N SER A 224 14.12 8.51 30.87
CA SER A 224 13.94 7.35 31.75
C SER A 224 12.49 6.90 31.85
N GLN A 225 11.56 7.84 32.05
CA GLN A 225 10.12 7.53 32.05
C GLN A 225 9.65 6.96 30.72
N ILE A 226 10.16 7.48 29.60
CA ILE A 226 9.82 6.99 28.26
C ILE A 226 10.38 5.57 28.08
N ALA A 227 11.59 5.29 28.54
CA ALA A 227 12.16 3.94 28.50
C ALA A 227 11.28 2.94 29.26
N GLU A 228 10.85 3.29 30.47
CA GLU A 228 9.95 2.46 31.30
C GLU A 228 8.60 2.23 30.62
N ILE A 229 7.94 3.28 30.08
CA ILE A 229 6.68 3.17 29.34
C ILE A 229 6.81 2.25 28.13
N CYS A 230 7.95 2.29 27.45
CA CYS A 230 8.22 1.41 26.31
C CYS A 230 8.63 -0.03 26.74
N GLY A 231 8.61 -0.33 28.05
CA GLY A 231 8.91 -1.66 28.61
C GLY A 231 10.39 -2.02 28.52
N TYR A 232 11.29 -1.05 28.72
CA TYR A 232 12.72 -1.25 28.89
C TYR A 232 13.09 -1.18 30.38
N SER A 233 13.88 -2.14 30.83
CA SER A 233 14.32 -2.23 32.23
C SER A 233 15.30 -1.12 32.63
N ASP A 234 15.98 -0.53 31.64
CA ASP A 234 16.96 0.52 31.86
C ASP A 234 17.09 1.48 30.67
N ILE A 235 17.55 2.70 30.97
CA ILE A 235 17.71 3.78 30.00
C ILE A 235 18.84 3.50 28.99
N TYR A 236 19.85 2.71 29.35
CA TYR A 236 20.99 2.44 28.46
C TYR A 236 20.58 1.51 27.33
N THR A 237 19.88 0.41 27.67
CA THR A 237 19.31 -0.53 26.71
C THR A 237 18.33 0.18 25.77
N PHE A 238 17.46 1.05 26.31
CA PHE A 238 16.55 1.87 25.54
C PHE A 238 17.31 2.79 24.56
N SER A 239 18.27 3.58 25.08
CA SER A 239 19.03 4.54 24.28
C SER A 239 19.85 3.89 23.18
N HIS A 240 20.44 2.73 23.47
CA HIS A 240 21.16 1.92 22.48
C HIS A 240 20.23 1.44 21.37
N GLN A 241 19.05 0.89 21.73
CA GLN A 241 18.08 0.42 20.76
C GLN A 241 17.49 1.58 19.92
N PHE A 242 17.23 2.72 20.56
CA PHE A 242 16.75 3.93 19.88
C PHE A 242 17.78 4.42 18.85
N LYS A 243 19.07 4.52 19.25
CA LYS A 243 20.16 4.92 18.34
C LYS A 243 20.33 3.92 17.20
N LYS A 244 20.18 2.61 17.46
CA LYS A 244 20.20 1.58 16.42
C LYS A 244 19.09 1.73 15.39
N GLU A 245 17.90 2.17 15.81
CA GLU A 245 16.73 2.33 14.94
C GLU A 245 16.78 3.62 14.13
N PHE A 246 17.13 4.74 14.76
CA PHE A 246 17.04 6.08 14.17
C PHE A 246 18.39 6.73 13.83
N GLY A 247 19.50 6.07 14.13
CA GLY A 247 20.85 6.58 13.87
C GLY A 247 21.35 7.64 14.87
N ILE A 248 20.47 8.19 15.73
CA ILE A 248 20.79 9.22 16.72
C ILE A 248 20.23 8.84 18.11
N SER A 249 20.87 9.36 19.17
CA SER A 249 20.39 9.10 20.53
C SER A 249 19.08 9.84 20.84
N PRO A 250 18.29 9.40 21.87
CA PRO A 250 17.08 10.13 22.30
C PRO A 250 17.34 11.60 22.61
N THR A 251 18.46 11.91 23.26
CA THR A 251 18.87 13.29 23.59
C THR A 251 19.13 14.12 22.32
N GLN A 252 19.83 13.54 21.34
CA GLN A 252 20.08 14.19 20.05
C GLN A 252 18.79 14.38 19.26
N PHE A 253 17.87 13.41 19.34
CA PHE A 253 16.56 13.51 18.72
C PHE A 253 15.76 14.70 19.27
N ILE A 254 15.68 14.87 20.61
CA ILE A 254 15.02 16.01 21.23
C ILE A 254 15.65 17.35 20.80
N LYS A 255 17.00 17.42 20.73
CA LYS A 255 17.71 18.64 20.30
C LYS A 255 17.40 19.00 18.85
N LYS A 256 17.40 18.02 17.95
CA LYS A 256 17.11 18.22 16.51
C LYS A 256 15.70 18.78 16.29
N TYR A 257 14.71 18.30 17.03
CA TYR A 257 13.34 18.82 16.98
C TYR A 257 13.15 20.16 17.73
N LYS A 258 14.15 20.61 18.54
CA LYS A 258 14.15 21.99 19.07
C LYS A 258 14.46 23.04 18.02
N SER A 259 15.29 22.71 17.04
CA SER A 259 15.77 23.64 16.01
C SER A 259 14.82 23.81 14.82
N SER A 260 13.67 23.09 14.82
CA SER A 260 12.70 23.08 13.70
C SER A 260 11.37 23.76 14.06
N LYS A 261 11.34 24.49 15.17
CA LYS A 261 10.29 25.45 15.56
C LYS A 261 10.92 26.84 15.68
#